data_b974ce8d9f0b87e1a4309790e6b71336
#
_entry.id   b974ce8d9f0b87e1a4309790e6b71336
#
_cell.length_a   1.000
_cell.length_b   1.000
_cell.length_c   1.000
_cell.angle_alpha   90.00
_cell.angle_beta   90.00
_cell.angle_gamma   90.00
#
_symmetry.space_group_name_H-M   'P 1'
#
loop_
_entity.id
_entity.type
_entity.pdbx_description
1 polymer ?
#
loop_
_entity_poly.entity_id
_entity_poly.type
_entity_poly.pdbx_seq_one_letter_code
_entity_poly.pdbx_strand_id
1 'polypeptide(L)'
;MTIDEQLGTLMDRFFQAVSFGPGGSPAYEQLHDLFTPDGRLINAIGDTPDDTTVAGFVVPRRALVDAGVLTSFEEVETDAVTDSFGKVAHRFSTYEKRGVRDGTAFAARGRIATQFVRTPGGWRITSMAWDDEAPIHR
;
A
#
# COMPACT_ATOMS: atom_id res chain seq x y z
N MET A 1 -18.76 14.23 0.41
CA MET A 1 -17.87 13.28 1.11
C MET A 1 -17.04 14.03 2.13
N THR A 2 -16.90 13.47 3.31
CA THR A 2 -15.96 13.96 4.32
C THR A 2 -14.52 13.72 3.87
N ILE A 3 -13.57 14.40 4.49
CA ILE A 3 -12.14 14.17 4.20
C ILE A 3 -11.78 12.72 4.53
N ASP A 4 -12.25 12.19 5.65
CA ASP A 4 -12.00 10.79 6.02
C ASP A 4 -12.49 9.82 4.94
N GLU A 5 -13.68 10.02 4.41
CA GLU A 5 -14.22 9.19 3.31
C GLU A 5 -13.38 9.34 2.03
N GLN A 6 -12.94 10.56 1.70
CA GLN A 6 -12.11 10.79 0.51
C GLN A 6 -10.77 10.07 0.61
N LEU A 7 -10.10 10.16 1.77
CA LEU A 7 -8.83 9.48 1.99
C LEU A 7 -9.00 7.97 2.08
N GLY A 8 -10.10 7.49 2.69
CA GLY A 8 -10.45 6.08 2.69
C GLY A 8 -10.63 5.53 1.28
N THR A 9 -11.25 6.30 0.38
CA THR A 9 -11.41 5.92 -1.03
C THR A 9 -10.04 5.79 -1.73
N LEU A 10 -9.10 6.72 -1.47
CA LEU A 10 -7.74 6.62 -2.00
C LEU A 10 -7.04 5.36 -1.50
N MET A 11 -7.16 5.05 -0.21
CA MET A 11 -6.56 3.84 0.35
C MET A 11 -7.18 2.57 -0.24
N ASP A 12 -8.50 2.54 -0.42
CA ASP A 12 -9.16 1.40 -1.07
C ASP A 12 -8.64 1.19 -2.49
N ARG A 13 -8.44 2.27 -3.25
CA ARG A 13 -7.86 2.19 -4.60
C ARG A 13 -6.42 1.68 -4.56
N PHE A 14 -5.64 2.10 -3.57
CA PHE A 14 -4.28 1.58 -3.38
C PHE A 14 -4.31 0.06 -3.16
N PHE A 15 -5.09 -0.42 -2.19
CA PHE A 15 -5.18 -1.84 -1.87
C PHE A 15 -5.72 -2.66 -3.05
N GLN A 16 -6.69 -2.14 -3.77
CA GLN A 16 -7.21 -2.81 -4.98
C GLN A 16 -6.15 -2.92 -6.07
N ALA A 17 -5.34 -1.88 -6.27
CA ALA A 17 -4.31 -1.87 -7.30
C ALA A 17 -3.21 -2.90 -7.06
N VAL A 18 -2.86 -3.17 -5.81
CA VAL A 18 -1.81 -4.15 -5.45
C VAL A 18 -2.35 -5.57 -5.26
N SER A 19 -3.67 -5.75 -5.22
CA SER A 19 -4.32 -7.04 -4.92
C SER A 19 -4.71 -7.77 -6.19
N PHE A 20 -4.54 -9.09 -6.19
CA PHE A 20 -4.97 -9.98 -7.28
C PHE A 20 -5.10 -11.41 -6.77
N GLY A 21 -6.05 -12.15 -7.36
CA GLY A 21 -6.26 -13.57 -7.07
C GLY A 21 -5.48 -14.48 -8.01
N PRO A 22 -5.50 -15.80 -7.77
CA PRO A 22 -4.86 -16.79 -8.63
C PRO A 22 -5.34 -16.65 -10.08
N GLY A 23 -4.41 -16.61 -11.04
CA GLY A 23 -4.72 -16.42 -12.45
C GLY A 23 -5.02 -14.97 -12.84
N GLY A 24 -5.10 -14.06 -11.86
CA GLY A 24 -5.29 -12.64 -12.09
C GLY A 24 -3.98 -11.88 -12.25
N SER A 25 -4.10 -10.56 -12.34
CA SER A 25 -2.96 -9.65 -12.48
C SER A 25 -3.24 -8.38 -11.69
N PRO A 26 -2.26 -7.84 -10.95
CA PRO A 26 -2.43 -6.58 -10.24
C PRO A 26 -2.42 -5.39 -11.21
N ALA A 27 -3.06 -4.30 -10.81
CA ALA A 27 -3.13 -3.07 -11.59
C ALA A 27 -2.14 -2.02 -11.06
N TYR A 28 -0.87 -2.39 -10.94
CA TYR A 28 0.17 -1.53 -10.37
C TYR A 28 0.29 -0.16 -11.07
N GLU A 29 -0.01 -0.08 -12.34
CA GLU A 29 0.03 1.16 -13.12
C GLU A 29 -0.93 2.22 -12.58
N GLN A 30 -2.00 1.84 -11.90
CA GLN A 30 -2.96 2.76 -11.30
C GLN A 30 -2.37 3.51 -10.09
N LEU A 31 -1.29 3.02 -9.50
CA LEU A 31 -0.66 3.67 -8.35
C LEU A 31 -0.16 5.07 -8.67
N HIS A 32 0.28 5.32 -9.91
CA HIS A 32 0.76 6.63 -10.31
C HIS A 32 -0.30 7.73 -10.14
N ASP A 33 -1.57 7.40 -10.28
CA ASP A 33 -2.67 8.36 -10.13
C ASP A 33 -2.99 8.70 -8.68
N LEU A 34 -2.48 7.91 -7.74
CA LEU A 34 -2.77 8.07 -6.32
C LEU A 34 -1.71 8.89 -5.58
N PHE A 35 -0.50 8.98 -6.15
CA PHE A 35 0.66 9.61 -5.54
C PHE A 35 1.01 10.93 -6.22
N THR A 36 1.67 11.82 -5.47
CA THR A 36 2.39 12.94 -6.08
C THR A 36 3.54 12.39 -6.94
N PRO A 37 4.05 13.18 -7.92
CA PRO A 37 5.14 12.70 -8.81
C PRO A 37 6.37 12.17 -8.06
N ASP A 38 6.72 12.80 -6.91
CA ASP A 38 7.87 12.39 -6.08
C ASP A 38 7.43 11.56 -4.87
N GLY A 39 6.24 10.98 -4.92
CA GLY A 39 5.70 10.17 -3.82
C GLY A 39 6.60 9.00 -3.47
N ARG A 40 6.67 8.69 -2.17
CA ARG A 40 7.56 7.65 -1.63
C ARG A 40 6.76 6.51 -1.02
N LEU A 41 7.24 5.29 -1.26
CA LEU A 41 6.75 4.08 -0.62
C LEU A 41 7.92 3.46 0.15
N ILE A 42 7.74 3.29 1.46
CA ILE A 42 8.81 2.91 2.37
C ILE A 42 8.41 1.62 3.07
N ASN A 43 9.08 0.53 2.69
CA ASN A 43 8.89 -0.77 3.33
C ASN A 43 9.89 -0.90 4.48
N ALA A 44 9.40 -0.91 5.72
CA ALA A 44 10.22 -1.00 6.91
C ALA A 44 10.27 -2.42 7.52
N ILE A 45 9.77 -3.45 6.81
CA ILE A 45 9.69 -4.82 7.32
C ILE A 45 11.08 -5.43 7.54
N GLY A 46 12.04 -5.14 6.67
CA GLY A 46 13.41 -5.65 6.78
C GLY A 46 14.26 -4.86 7.78
N ASP A 47 15.52 -5.25 7.90
CA ASP A 47 16.48 -4.59 8.81
C ASP A 47 16.76 -3.15 8.39
N THR A 48 16.68 -2.87 7.11
CA THR A 48 16.90 -1.54 6.54
C THR A 48 15.65 -1.13 5.75
N PRO A 49 15.16 0.10 5.92
CA PRO A 49 14.02 0.58 5.13
C PRO A 49 14.31 0.54 3.63
N ASP A 50 13.38 0.02 2.86
CA ASP A 50 13.42 0.06 1.39
C ASP A 50 12.54 1.24 0.95
N ASP A 51 13.17 2.36 0.67
CA ASP A 51 12.52 3.63 0.32
C ASP A 51 12.58 3.82 -1.20
N THR A 52 11.41 3.77 -1.86
CA THR A 52 11.33 3.79 -3.31
C THR A 52 10.37 4.86 -3.83
N THR A 53 10.53 5.21 -5.10
CA THR A 53 9.50 5.88 -5.89
C THR A 53 8.37 4.91 -6.23
N VAL A 54 7.27 5.39 -6.82
CA VAL A 54 6.21 4.50 -7.32
C VAL A 54 6.78 3.51 -8.32
N ALA A 55 7.58 3.96 -9.29
CA ALA A 55 8.22 3.06 -10.27
C ALA A 55 9.15 2.04 -9.59
N GLY A 56 9.95 2.49 -8.62
CA GLY A 56 10.84 1.62 -7.85
C GLY A 56 10.11 0.58 -7.02
N PHE A 57 8.88 0.87 -6.60
CA PHE A 57 8.01 -0.09 -5.93
C PHE A 57 7.42 -1.10 -6.92
N VAL A 58 6.97 -0.63 -8.09
CA VAL A 58 6.23 -1.44 -9.07
C VAL A 58 7.15 -2.42 -9.82
N VAL A 59 8.31 -1.95 -10.29
CA VAL A 59 9.16 -2.74 -11.19
C VAL A 59 9.56 -4.11 -10.62
N PRO A 60 10.12 -4.21 -9.39
CA PRO A 60 10.48 -5.53 -8.84
C PRO A 60 9.26 -6.40 -8.55
N ARG A 61 8.13 -5.82 -8.17
CA ARG A 61 6.90 -6.56 -7.89
C ARG A 61 6.29 -7.13 -9.17
N ARG A 62 6.26 -6.33 -10.23
CA ARG A 62 5.81 -6.78 -11.53
C ARG A 62 6.67 -7.96 -12.05
N ALA A 63 7.97 -7.90 -11.83
CA ALA A 63 8.88 -8.97 -12.21
C ALA A 63 8.55 -10.28 -11.46
N LEU A 64 8.22 -10.21 -10.16
CA LEU A 64 7.82 -11.39 -9.38
C LEU A 64 6.52 -12.01 -9.90
N VAL A 65 5.56 -11.17 -10.27
CA VAL A 65 4.28 -11.63 -10.84
C VAL A 65 4.51 -12.28 -12.21
N ASP A 66 5.26 -11.62 -13.09
CA ASP A 66 5.52 -12.12 -14.44
C ASP A 66 6.33 -13.42 -14.44
N ALA A 67 7.21 -13.59 -13.45
CA ALA A 67 8.00 -14.82 -13.29
C ALA A 67 7.22 -15.97 -12.61
N GLY A 68 5.98 -15.74 -12.18
CA GLY A 68 5.18 -16.73 -11.48
C GLY A 68 5.64 -16.99 -10.04
N VAL A 69 6.45 -16.12 -9.47
CA VAL A 69 6.92 -16.21 -8.08
C VAL A 69 5.81 -15.78 -7.13
N LEU A 70 5.21 -14.62 -7.37
CA LEU A 70 4.05 -14.13 -6.64
C LEU A 70 2.80 -14.41 -7.48
N THR A 71 1.96 -15.34 -7.04
CA THR A 71 0.80 -15.81 -7.79
C THR A 71 -0.54 -15.29 -7.26
N SER A 72 -0.54 -14.79 -6.03
CA SER A 72 -1.68 -14.06 -5.46
C SER A 72 -1.20 -13.13 -4.35
N PHE A 73 -1.91 -12.03 -4.17
CA PHE A 73 -1.67 -11.08 -3.09
C PHE A 73 -2.95 -10.31 -2.84
N GLU A 74 -3.47 -10.37 -1.62
CA GLU A 74 -4.66 -9.62 -1.22
C GLU A 74 -4.34 -8.83 0.03
N GLU A 75 -4.63 -7.52 -0.02
CA GLU A 75 -4.40 -6.63 1.10
C GLU A 75 -5.62 -5.74 1.30
N VAL A 76 -6.06 -5.60 2.55
CA VAL A 76 -7.20 -4.77 2.91
C VAL A 76 -6.88 -3.95 4.15
N GLU A 77 -7.50 -2.77 4.23
CA GLU A 77 -7.50 -1.96 5.44
C GLU A 77 -8.60 -2.47 6.37
N THR A 78 -8.25 -2.78 7.61
CA THR A 78 -9.20 -3.29 8.61
C THR A 78 -9.59 -2.23 9.63
N ASP A 79 -8.76 -1.20 9.82
CA ASP A 79 -9.04 -0.09 10.72
C ASP A 79 -8.18 1.11 10.31
N ALA A 80 -8.62 2.32 10.64
CA ALA A 80 -7.87 3.53 10.33
C ALA A 80 -8.25 4.69 11.23
N VAL A 81 -7.28 5.55 11.49
CA VAL A 81 -7.46 6.84 12.15
C VAL A 81 -6.90 7.92 11.23
N THR A 82 -7.74 8.88 10.88
CA THR A 82 -7.38 10.00 10.01
C THR A 82 -7.38 11.30 10.79
N ASP A 83 -6.37 12.13 10.55
CA ASP A 83 -6.30 13.49 11.07
C ASP A 83 -5.92 14.43 9.93
N SER A 84 -6.49 15.63 9.93
CA SER A 84 -6.31 16.57 8.83
C SER A 84 -6.35 18.01 9.29
N PHE A 85 -5.65 18.86 8.54
CA PHE A 85 -5.69 20.31 8.69
C PHE A 85 -5.53 20.96 7.32
N GLY A 86 -6.54 21.69 6.87
CA GLY A 86 -6.48 22.36 5.57
C GLY A 86 -6.19 21.37 4.42
N LYS A 87 -5.04 21.52 3.80
CA LYS A 87 -4.63 20.73 2.62
C LYS A 87 -3.62 19.64 2.96
N VAL A 88 -3.44 19.31 4.24
CA VAL A 88 -2.57 18.22 4.68
C VAL A 88 -3.33 17.25 5.55
N ALA A 89 -2.97 15.99 5.47
CA ALA A 89 -3.62 14.94 6.25
C ALA A 89 -2.67 13.76 6.44
N HIS A 90 -2.94 12.98 7.48
CA HIS A 90 -2.34 11.67 7.63
C HIS A 90 -3.39 10.64 8.01
N ARG A 91 -3.11 9.38 7.71
CA ARG A 91 -3.96 8.25 8.04
C ARG A 91 -3.09 7.10 8.53
N PHE A 92 -3.41 6.59 9.70
CA PHE A 92 -2.72 5.43 10.26
C PHE A 92 -3.67 4.24 10.12
N SER A 93 -3.31 3.31 9.25
CA SER A 93 -4.15 2.17 8.88
C SER A 93 -3.60 0.87 9.45
N THR A 94 -4.50 -0.02 9.88
CA THR A 94 -4.16 -1.42 10.10
C THR A 94 -4.52 -2.19 8.84
N TYR A 95 -3.62 -3.04 8.37
CA TYR A 95 -3.86 -3.90 7.20
C TYR A 95 -3.77 -5.37 7.57
N GLU A 96 -4.44 -6.17 6.76
CA GLU A 96 -4.23 -7.61 6.69
C GLU A 96 -3.87 -7.96 5.26
N LYS A 97 -2.85 -8.79 5.09
CA LYS A 97 -2.42 -9.27 3.77
C LYS A 97 -2.24 -10.77 3.78
N ARG A 98 -2.48 -11.38 2.61
CA ARG A 98 -2.24 -12.79 2.37
C ARG A 98 -1.92 -13.01 0.91
N GLY A 99 -1.23 -14.07 0.62
CA GLY A 99 -0.89 -14.41 -0.76
C GLY A 99 -0.17 -15.73 -0.85
N VAL A 100 0.36 -15.99 -2.06
CA VAL A 100 1.18 -17.17 -2.33
C VAL A 100 2.45 -16.72 -3.04
N ARG A 101 3.59 -17.09 -2.48
CA ARG A 101 4.91 -16.81 -3.04
C ARG A 101 5.73 -18.09 -3.08
N ASP A 102 6.32 -18.39 -4.24
CA ASP A 102 7.10 -19.63 -4.46
C ASP A 102 6.28 -20.88 -4.05
N GLY A 103 4.97 -20.86 -4.32
CA GLY A 103 4.07 -21.95 -3.98
C GLY A 103 3.71 -22.04 -2.49
N THR A 104 4.20 -21.13 -1.66
CA THR A 104 3.95 -21.15 -0.21
C THR A 104 3.00 -20.02 0.18
N ALA A 105 1.92 -20.35 0.86
CA ALA A 105 0.98 -19.36 1.38
C ALA A 105 1.60 -18.57 2.51
N PHE A 106 1.32 -17.27 2.55
CA PHE A 106 1.72 -16.38 3.63
C PHE A 106 0.55 -15.48 4.04
N ALA A 107 0.59 -15.03 5.29
CA ALA A 107 -0.34 -14.03 5.81
C ALA A 107 0.37 -13.19 6.88
N ALA A 108 0.01 -11.92 6.95
CA ALA A 108 0.55 -11.01 7.96
C ALA A 108 -0.45 -9.89 8.24
N ARG A 109 -0.25 -9.23 9.38
CA ARG A 109 -0.91 -7.98 9.75
C ARG A 109 0.16 -6.94 9.99
N GLY A 110 -0.22 -5.68 9.82
CA GLY A 110 0.69 -4.60 10.14
C GLY A 110 -0.03 -3.26 10.08
N ARG A 111 0.76 -2.19 10.04
CA ARG A 111 0.23 -0.83 10.00
C ARG A 111 0.96 0.01 8.96
N ILE A 112 0.21 0.94 8.37
CA ILE A 112 0.73 1.89 7.39
C ILE A 112 0.48 3.30 7.90
N ALA A 113 1.53 4.12 7.90
CA ALA A 113 1.43 5.56 8.09
C ALA A 113 1.45 6.23 6.72
N THR A 114 0.34 6.86 6.33
CA THR A 114 0.20 7.49 5.02
C THR A 114 0.01 8.99 5.20
N GLN A 115 0.74 9.79 4.41
CA GLN A 115 0.62 11.24 4.37
C GLN A 115 0.03 11.69 3.04
N PHE A 116 -0.84 12.69 3.09
CA PHE A 116 -1.58 13.19 1.93
C PHE A 116 -1.44 14.69 1.83
N VAL A 117 -1.54 15.18 0.61
CA VAL A 117 -1.67 16.61 0.33
C VAL A 117 -2.80 16.81 -0.69
N ARG A 118 -3.56 17.87 -0.52
CA ARG A 118 -4.60 18.24 -1.48
C ARG A 118 -3.99 19.11 -2.58
N THR A 119 -4.07 18.62 -3.80
CA THR A 119 -3.59 19.31 -5.01
C THR A 119 -4.79 19.83 -5.81
N PRO A 120 -4.57 20.62 -6.88
CA PRO A 120 -5.66 20.99 -7.79
C PRO A 120 -6.39 19.80 -8.39
N GLY A 121 -5.71 18.66 -8.54
CA GLY A 121 -6.30 17.40 -9.02
C GLY A 121 -6.97 16.55 -7.94
N GLY A 122 -6.99 17.01 -6.68
CA GLY A 122 -7.55 16.30 -5.54
C GLY A 122 -6.47 15.82 -4.57
N TRP A 123 -6.87 15.00 -3.59
CA TRP A 123 -5.94 14.43 -2.62
C TRP A 123 -4.98 13.45 -3.29
N ARG A 124 -3.70 13.50 -2.89
CA ARG A 124 -2.65 12.59 -3.36
C ARG A 124 -1.77 12.17 -2.20
N ILE A 125 -1.22 10.98 -2.30
CA ILE A 125 -0.29 10.42 -1.31
C ILE A 125 1.10 10.98 -1.57
N THR A 126 1.72 11.55 -0.54
CA THR A 126 3.11 12.03 -0.60
C THR A 126 4.10 11.00 -0.12
N SER A 127 3.71 10.21 0.90
CA SER A 127 4.53 9.12 1.41
C SER A 127 3.67 8.09 2.11
N MET A 128 4.15 6.85 2.10
CA MET A 128 3.53 5.73 2.75
C MET A 128 4.64 4.84 3.32
N ALA A 129 4.59 4.59 4.62
CA ALA A 129 5.56 3.73 5.29
C ALA A 129 4.83 2.65 6.07
N TRP A 130 5.30 1.40 6.00
CA TRP A 130 4.63 0.28 6.65
C TRP A 130 5.59 -0.71 7.26
N ASP A 131 5.10 -1.40 8.28
CA ASP A 131 5.80 -2.50 8.93
C ASP A 131 4.79 -3.58 9.33
N ASP A 132 5.22 -4.83 9.28
CA ASP A 132 4.42 -5.95 9.75
C ASP A 132 4.45 -6.04 11.27
N GLU A 133 3.33 -6.50 11.84
CA GLU A 133 3.25 -6.79 13.26
C GLU A 133 4.19 -7.96 13.59
N ALA A 134 4.96 -7.82 14.66
CA ALA A 134 5.86 -8.88 15.09
C ALA A 134 5.06 -10.12 15.52
N PRO A 135 5.55 -11.35 15.19
CA PRO A 135 4.90 -12.56 15.67
C PRO A 135 4.82 -12.58 17.20
N ILE A 136 3.67 -13.02 17.71
CA ILE A 136 3.50 -13.21 19.15
C ILE A 136 4.14 -14.54 19.52
N HIS A 137 5.18 -14.50 20.34
CA HIS A 137 5.81 -15.69 20.89
C HIS A 137 5.10 -16.10 22.19
N ARG A 138 4.69 -17.34 22.24
CA ARG A 138 4.04 -17.92 23.41
C ARG A 138 4.85 -19.09 23.96
#